data_ba72d055c310d746ce95d4360f7be189
#
_entry.id   ba72d055c310d746ce95d4360f7be189
#
_cell.length_a   1.000
_cell.length_b   1.000
_cell.length_c   1.000
_cell.angle_alpha   90.00
_cell.angle_beta   90.00
_cell.angle_gamma   90.00
#
_symmetry.space_group_name_H-M   'P 1'
#
loop_
_entity.id
_entity.type
_entity.pdbx_description
1 polymer ?
#
loop_
_entity_poly.entity_id
_entity_poly.type
_entity_poly.pdbx_seq_one_letter_code
_entity_poly.pdbx_strand_id
1 'polypeptide(L)'
;VNSEEGFEMAFHDNERLYRRLIDEVFNQGHLDVADEIIAPECVEHQRGGLGDGPEGAKRTAKVLRSAFPDFTLTIEDLVVDGDKVWARQRGGGTNLGNFFGFPPSGKTAYIEVYDVVRFEHGKMVDHWGVPDQLGMLMQLGHVAPPARPAPVSA
;
A
#
# COMPACT_ATOMS: atom_id res chain seq x y z
N VAL A 1 -8.09 5.49 34.74
CA VAL A 1 -7.89 4.61 33.57
C VAL A 1 -6.44 4.14 33.66
N ASN A 2 -6.22 2.82 33.82
CA ASN A 2 -4.88 2.24 33.92
C ASN A 2 -4.10 2.51 32.63
N SER A 3 -2.81 2.81 32.76
CA SER A 3 -1.93 3.08 31.59
C SER A 3 -1.89 1.92 30.60
N GLU A 4 -2.09 0.69 31.06
CA GLU A 4 -2.15 -0.52 30.24
C GLU A 4 -3.42 -0.59 29.39
N GLU A 5 -4.59 -0.27 29.94
CA GLU A 5 -5.86 -0.26 29.21
C GLU A 5 -5.88 0.85 28.13
N GLY A 6 -5.28 2.01 28.41
CA GLY A 6 -5.15 3.10 27.45
C GLY A 6 -4.20 2.75 26.30
N PHE A 7 -3.17 1.98 26.60
CA PHE A 7 -2.19 1.50 25.62
C PHE A 7 -2.80 0.42 24.70
N GLU A 8 -3.51 -0.55 25.29
CA GLU A 8 -4.19 -1.62 24.54
C GLU A 8 -5.30 -1.08 23.62
N MET A 9 -6.08 -0.09 24.07
CA MET A 9 -7.07 0.58 23.22
C MET A 9 -6.44 1.33 22.04
N ALA A 10 -5.29 1.98 22.23
CA ALA A 10 -4.58 2.67 21.15
C ALA A 10 -4.07 1.71 20.06
N PHE A 11 -3.63 0.51 20.42
CA PHE A 11 -3.22 -0.52 19.45
C PHE A 11 -4.39 -0.97 18.57
N HIS A 12 -5.52 -1.30 19.17
CA HIS A 12 -6.71 -1.71 18.43
C HIS A 12 -7.23 -0.59 17.52
N ASP A 13 -7.07 0.67 17.93
CA ASP A 13 -7.45 1.82 17.10
C ASP A 13 -6.53 1.98 15.90
N ASN A 14 -5.20 1.86 16.03
CA ASN A 14 -4.25 1.99 14.93
C ASN A 14 -4.45 0.86 13.90
N GLU A 15 -4.65 -0.39 14.35
CA GLU A 15 -4.98 -1.50 13.47
C GLU A 15 -6.27 -1.24 12.70
N ARG A 16 -7.33 -0.84 13.40
CA ARG A 16 -8.64 -0.56 12.81
C ARG A 16 -8.55 0.56 11.76
N LEU A 17 -7.83 1.64 12.05
CA LEU A 17 -7.64 2.76 11.13
C LEU A 17 -6.87 2.33 9.88
N TYR A 18 -5.82 1.52 10.04
CA TYR A 18 -5.06 1.01 8.90
C TYR A 18 -5.91 0.08 8.02
N ARG A 19 -6.63 -0.87 8.61
CA ARG A 19 -7.55 -1.76 7.86
C ARG A 19 -8.61 -0.96 7.12
N ARG A 20 -9.16 0.08 7.76
CA ARG A 20 -10.14 0.98 7.17
C ARG A 20 -9.54 1.76 5.99
N LEU A 21 -8.29 2.23 6.09
CA LEU A 21 -7.58 2.90 5.00
C LEU A 21 -7.46 1.98 3.78
N ILE A 22 -7.01 0.74 3.98
CA ILE A 22 -6.86 -0.23 2.89
C ILE A 22 -8.21 -0.56 2.25
N ASP A 23 -9.22 -0.87 3.06
CA ASP A 23 -10.50 -1.33 2.56
C ASP A 23 -11.33 -0.20 1.91
N GLU A 24 -11.51 0.92 2.60
CA GLU A 24 -12.37 2.00 2.11
C GLU A 24 -11.69 2.84 1.03
N VAL A 25 -10.42 3.25 1.22
CA VAL A 25 -9.74 4.15 0.27
C VAL A 25 -9.21 3.38 -0.94
N PHE A 26 -8.43 2.32 -0.72
CA PHE A 26 -7.77 1.62 -1.82
C PHE A 26 -8.68 0.61 -2.53
N ASN A 27 -9.45 -0.21 -1.81
CA ASN A 27 -10.30 -1.22 -2.40
C ASN A 27 -11.64 -0.66 -2.90
N GLN A 28 -12.30 0.18 -2.12
CA GLN A 28 -13.63 0.72 -2.47
C GLN A 28 -13.57 2.08 -3.20
N GLY A 29 -12.48 2.83 -3.04
CA GLY A 29 -12.31 4.14 -3.68
C GLY A 29 -13.05 5.28 -2.96
N HIS A 30 -13.38 5.11 -1.69
CA HIS A 30 -13.95 6.16 -0.84
C HIS A 30 -12.84 7.12 -0.40
N LEU A 31 -12.44 8.01 -1.29
CA LEU A 31 -11.24 8.83 -1.15
C LEU A 31 -11.29 9.85 -0.01
N ASP A 32 -12.47 10.32 0.36
CA ASP A 32 -12.73 11.24 1.47
C ASP A 32 -12.34 10.64 2.82
N VAL A 33 -12.40 9.32 2.96
CA VAL A 33 -11.95 8.62 4.17
C VAL A 33 -10.45 8.84 4.45
N ALA A 34 -9.64 9.11 3.44
CA ALA A 34 -8.23 9.46 3.63
C ALA A 34 -8.05 10.71 4.51
N ASP A 35 -8.93 11.70 4.42
CA ASP A 35 -8.88 12.93 5.24
C ASP A 35 -9.20 12.64 6.73
N GLU A 36 -9.94 11.58 6.99
CA GLU A 36 -10.27 11.18 8.36
C GLU A 36 -9.10 10.45 9.02
N ILE A 37 -8.30 9.70 8.26
CA ILE A 37 -7.27 8.78 8.78
C ILE A 37 -5.87 9.38 8.70
N ILE A 38 -5.56 10.11 7.63
CA ILE A 38 -4.21 10.62 7.35
C ILE A 38 -4.11 12.07 7.79
N ALA A 39 -3.03 12.41 8.51
CA ALA A 39 -2.74 13.80 8.88
C ALA A 39 -2.34 14.61 7.64
N PRO A 40 -2.71 15.91 7.56
CA PRO A 40 -2.28 16.77 6.45
C PRO A 40 -0.77 16.83 6.26
N GLU A 41 -0.02 16.74 7.34
CA GLU A 41 1.45 16.74 7.40
C GLU A 41 2.10 15.36 7.29
N CYS A 42 1.33 14.31 7.01
CA CYS A 42 1.85 12.95 6.87
C CYS A 42 2.92 12.88 5.78
N VAL A 43 4.09 12.34 6.14
CA VAL A 43 5.23 12.22 5.23
C VAL A 43 5.19 10.88 4.49
N GLU A 44 5.30 10.94 3.16
CA GLU A 44 5.41 9.78 2.30
C GLU A 44 6.88 9.45 2.03
N HIS A 45 7.35 8.33 2.61
CA HIS A 45 8.75 7.88 2.46
C HIS A 45 8.94 6.83 1.35
N GLN A 46 7.86 6.33 0.75
CA GLN A 46 7.96 5.35 -0.33
C GLN A 46 8.58 5.98 -1.56
N ARG A 47 9.59 5.34 -2.15
CA ARG A 47 10.14 5.75 -3.45
C ARG A 47 9.06 5.66 -4.53
N GLY A 48 8.85 6.76 -5.24
CA GLY A 48 7.83 6.85 -6.28
C GLY A 48 6.42 7.06 -5.72
N GLY A 49 6.29 7.36 -4.43
CA GLY A 49 5.04 7.82 -3.84
C GLY A 49 4.52 9.09 -4.52
N LEU A 50 3.21 9.26 -4.55
CA LEU A 50 2.56 10.35 -5.28
C LEU A 50 2.30 11.60 -4.43
N GLY A 51 3.10 11.76 -3.36
CA GLY A 51 3.13 12.95 -2.51
C GLY A 51 2.59 12.72 -1.10
N ASP A 52 2.79 13.73 -0.27
CA ASP A 52 2.49 13.71 1.15
C ASP A 52 1.00 13.87 1.44
N GLY A 53 0.62 13.53 2.67
CA GLY A 53 -0.71 13.73 3.24
C GLY A 53 -1.83 12.93 2.55
N PRO A 54 -3.09 13.24 2.88
CA PRO A 54 -4.24 12.56 2.30
C PRO A 54 -4.30 12.62 0.77
N GLU A 55 -3.87 13.74 0.19
CA GLU A 55 -3.88 13.92 -1.26
C GLU A 55 -2.90 13.00 -1.99
N GLY A 56 -1.77 12.63 -1.37
CA GLY A 56 -0.85 11.62 -1.90
C GLY A 56 -1.52 10.25 -1.99
N ALA A 57 -2.14 9.81 -0.90
CA ALA A 57 -2.88 8.56 -0.84
C ALA A 57 -4.05 8.50 -1.85
N LYS A 58 -4.81 9.59 -1.95
CA LYS A 58 -5.91 9.71 -2.94
C LYS A 58 -5.41 9.59 -4.38
N ARG A 59 -4.28 10.25 -4.70
CA ARG A 59 -3.65 10.12 -6.04
C ARG A 59 -3.22 8.70 -6.31
N THR A 60 -2.59 8.05 -5.34
CA THR A 60 -2.15 6.64 -5.46
C THR A 60 -3.34 5.72 -5.70
N ALA A 61 -4.40 5.83 -4.91
CA ALA A 61 -5.61 5.03 -5.08
C ALA A 61 -6.26 5.25 -6.48
N LYS A 62 -6.34 6.50 -6.95
CA LYS A 62 -6.85 6.81 -8.29
C LYS A 62 -6.01 6.16 -9.40
N VAL A 63 -4.68 6.26 -9.33
CA VAL A 63 -3.76 5.68 -10.32
C VAL A 63 -3.92 4.16 -10.35
N LEU A 64 -3.91 3.51 -9.18
CA LEU A 64 -4.05 2.06 -9.09
C LEU A 64 -5.38 1.58 -9.64
N ARG A 65 -6.49 2.20 -9.25
CA ARG A 65 -7.83 1.83 -9.71
C ARG A 65 -8.09 2.17 -11.18
N SER A 66 -7.43 3.20 -11.72
CA SER A 66 -7.47 3.51 -13.16
C SER A 66 -6.69 2.49 -13.99
N ALA A 67 -5.54 2.04 -13.49
CA ALA A 67 -4.71 1.03 -14.17
C ALA A 67 -5.31 -0.38 -14.04
N PHE A 68 -5.94 -0.68 -12.91
CA PHE A 68 -6.54 -1.97 -12.56
C PHE A 68 -7.96 -1.73 -12.04
N PRO A 69 -9.01 -1.74 -12.88
CA PRO A 69 -10.39 -1.48 -12.44
C PRO A 69 -10.90 -2.45 -11.36
N ASP A 70 -10.36 -3.65 -11.31
CA ASP A 70 -10.60 -4.70 -10.32
C ASP A 70 -9.52 -4.74 -9.21
N PHE A 71 -8.82 -3.63 -8.98
CA PHE A 71 -7.74 -3.54 -7.99
C PHE A 71 -8.20 -3.99 -6.61
N THR A 72 -7.39 -4.85 -6.00
CA THR A 72 -7.54 -5.23 -4.60
C THR A 72 -6.19 -5.20 -3.88
N LEU A 73 -6.23 -4.78 -2.63
CA LEU A 73 -5.09 -4.84 -1.71
C LEU A 73 -5.56 -5.60 -0.47
N THR A 74 -5.04 -6.80 -0.28
CA THR A 74 -5.43 -7.70 0.81
C THR A 74 -4.35 -7.75 1.86
N ILE A 75 -4.69 -7.45 3.11
CA ILE A 75 -3.80 -7.61 4.26
C ILE A 75 -3.73 -9.10 4.58
N GLU A 76 -2.57 -9.69 4.38
CA GLU A 76 -2.32 -11.11 4.68
C GLU A 76 -1.72 -11.30 6.07
N ASP A 77 -0.98 -10.30 6.56
CA ASP A 77 -0.33 -10.30 7.86
C ASP A 77 -0.21 -8.89 8.41
N LEU A 78 -0.42 -8.72 9.71
CA LEU A 78 -0.36 -7.40 10.33
C LEU A 78 0.09 -7.52 11.79
N VAL A 79 1.01 -6.65 12.17
CA VAL A 79 1.48 -6.50 13.55
C VAL A 79 1.43 -5.03 13.95
N VAL A 80 0.97 -4.78 15.16
CA VAL A 80 1.02 -3.46 15.79
C VAL A 80 2.09 -3.48 16.87
N ASP A 81 3.01 -2.53 16.81
CA ASP A 81 4.04 -2.32 17.81
C ASP A 81 4.12 -0.81 18.15
N GLY A 82 3.65 -0.46 19.32
CA GLY A 82 3.57 0.92 19.78
C GLY A 82 2.66 1.76 18.88
N ASP A 83 3.24 2.80 18.31
CA ASP A 83 2.57 3.73 17.39
C ASP A 83 2.61 3.27 15.92
N LYS A 84 3.19 2.09 15.63
CA LYS A 84 3.39 1.59 14.27
C LYS A 84 2.54 0.38 13.95
N VAL A 85 2.08 0.34 12.71
CA VAL A 85 1.47 -0.85 12.10
C VAL A 85 2.39 -1.33 10.99
N TRP A 86 2.74 -2.61 11.03
CA TRP A 86 3.50 -3.32 10.00
C TRP A 86 2.57 -4.29 9.28
N ALA A 87 2.52 -4.21 7.96
CA ALA A 87 1.63 -5.06 7.18
C ALA A 87 2.35 -5.71 6.00
N ARG A 88 2.06 -7.00 5.80
CA ARG A 88 2.35 -7.70 4.56
C ARG A 88 1.04 -7.87 3.80
N GLN A 89 1.03 -7.45 2.56
CA GLN A 89 -0.15 -7.38 1.74
C GLN A 89 0.09 -7.99 0.37
N ARG A 90 -1.00 -8.34 -0.29
CA ARG A 90 -1.02 -8.75 -1.69
C ARG A 90 -1.91 -7.81 -2.48
N GLY A 91 -1.32 -7.11 -3.47
CA GLY A 91 -2.01 -6.12 -4.28
C GLY A 91 -1.93 -6.38 -5.77
N GLY A 92 -2.98 -6.04 -6.50
CA GLY A 92 -3.01 -6.18 -7.96
C GLY A 92 -4.42 -6.26 -8.54
N GLY A 93 -4.47 -6.74 -9.78
CA GLY A 93 -5.70 -6.86 -10.57
C GLY A 93 -5.38 -7.05 -12.04
N THR A 94 -6.38 -6.83 -12.91
CA THR A 94 -6.25 -6.90 -14.37
C THR A 94 -5.87 -5.53 -14.94
N ASN A 95 -4.73 -5.46 -15.62
CA ASN A 95 -4.19 -4.20 -16.14
C ASN A 95 -4.92 -3.78 -17.43
N LEU A 96 -5.89 -2.91 -17.29
CA LEU A 96 -6.71 -2.36 -18.39
C LEU A 96 -6.46 -0.87 -18.65
N GLY A 97 -5.67 -0.19 -17.82
CA GLY A 97 -5.28 1.21 -18.00
C GLY A 97 -3.77 1.40 -17.95
N ASN A 98 -3.31 2.62 -18.22
CA ASN A 98 -1.89 2.97 -18.13
C ASN A 98 -1.39 2.82 -16.68
N PHE A 99 -0.22 2.20 -16.53
CA PHE A 99 0.43 2.00 -15.25
C PHE A 99 1.85 2.56 -15.30
N PHE A 100 2.09 3.68 -14.61
CA PHE A 100 3.38 4.39 -14.57
C PHE A 100 4.04 4.58 -15.96
N GLY A 101 3.26 4.99 -16.95
CA GLY A 101 3.74 5.24 -18.31
C GLY A 101 3.76 4.01 -19.22
N PHE A 102 3.47 2.82 -18.71
CA PHE A 102 3.30 1.62 -19.51
C PHE A 102 1.85 1.47 -20.00
N PRO A 103 1.62 1.06 -21.25
CA PRO A 103 0.28 0.85 -21.78
C PRO A 103 -0.40 -0.36 -21.13
N PRO A 104 -1.74 -0.48 -21.21
CA PRO A 104 -2.45 -1.63 -20.68
C PRO A 104 -2.00 -2.93 -21.37
N SER A 105 -1.76 -3.95 -20.56
CA SER A 105 -1.30 -5.27 -21.05
C SER A 105 -2.46 -6.29 -21.21
N GLY A 106 -3.60 -6.03 -20.57
CA GLY A 106 -4.71 -6.99 -20.47
C GLY A 106 -4.44 -8.18 -19.55
N LYS A 107 -3.27 -8.23 -18.90
CA LYS A 107 -2.89 -9.33 -18.00
C LYS A 107 -3.30 -9.04 -16.57
N THR A 108 -3.55 -10.11 -15.81
CA THR A 108 -3.75 -10.04 -14.36
C THR A 108 -2.41 -10.29 -13.66
N ALA A 109 -2.08 -9.43 -12.70
CA ALA A 109 -0.86 -9.53 -11.91
C ALA A 109 -1.12 -9.17 -10.46
N TYR A 110 -0.43 -9.88 -9.54
CA TYR A 110 -0.45 -9.61 -8.11
C TYR A 110 0.97 -9.64 -7.55
N ILE A 111 1.25 -8.71 -6.66
CA ILE A 111 2.56 -8.57 -6.02
C ILE A 111 2.42 -8.48 -4.50
N GLU A 112 3.52 -8.73 -3.81
CA GLU A 112 3.63 -8.40 -2.40
C GLU A 112 3.92 -6.91 -2.20
N VAL A 113 3.32 -6.36 -1.14
CA VAL A 113 3.51 -5.00 -0.67
C VAL A 113 3.78 -5.06 0.82
N TYR A 114 4.84 -4.41 1.27
CA TYR A 114 5.17 -4.27 2.68
C TYR A 114 5.05 -2.81 3.08
N ASP A 115 4.19 -2.53 4.04
CA ASP A 115 3.96 -1.20 4.56
C ASP A 115 4.33 -1.11 6.04
N VAL A 116 4.87 0.03 6.41
CA VAL A 116 4.95 0.50 7.79
C VAL A 116 4.29 1.85 7.85
N VAL A 117 3.36 2.02 8.77
CA VAL A 117 2.73 3.32 9.04
C VAL A 117 2.89 3.67 10.51
N ARG A 118 3.04 4.95 10.81
CA ARG A 118 3.09 5.47 12.18
C ARG A 118 1.92 6.39 12.44
N PHE A 119 1.34 6.24 13.61
CA PHE A 119 0.18 7.01 14.06
C PHE A 119 0.53 7.92 15.24
N GLU A 120 0.00 9.13 15.23
CA GLU A 120 -0.02 10.05 16.36
C GLU A 120 -1.44 10.63 16.52
N HIS A 121 -1.94 10.66 17.74
CA HIS A 121 -3.26 11.22 18.06
C HIS A 121 -4.39 10.73 17.14
N GLY A 122 -4.37 9.44 16.78
CA GLY A 122 -5.39 8.82 15.93
C GLY A 122 -5.29 9.19 14.44
N LYS A 123 -4.15 9.73 14.00
CA LYS A 123 -3.87 10.06 12.59
C LYS A 123 -2.57 9.40 12.15
N MET A 124 -2.54 8.91 10.91
CA MET A 124 -1.31 8.46 10.25
C MET A 124 -0.43 9.67 9.93
N VAL A 125 0.81 9.64 10.38
CA VAL A 125 1.77 10.75 10.22
C VAL A 125 3.00 10.37 9.40
N ASP A 126 3.28 9.08 9.21
CA ASP A 126 4.33 8.59 8.31
C ASP A 126 3.89 7.32 7.60
N HIS A 127 4.37 7.14 6.38
CA HIS A 127 4.21 5.93 5.58
C HIS A 127 5.52 5.52 4.91
N TRP A 128 5.91 4.26 5.07
CA TRP A 128 6.98 3.59 4.32
C TRP A 128 6.37 2.38 3.60
N GLY A 129 6.47 2.35 2.28
CA GLY A 129 5.95 1.26 1.46
C GLY A 129 7.02 0.66 0.56
N VAL A 130 6.99 -0.65 0.39
CA VAL A 130 7.85 -1.37 -0.56
C VAL A 130 6.99 -2.34 -1.39
N PRO A 131 6.38 -1.87 -2.48
CA PRO A 131 5.73 -2.75 -3.44
C PRO A 131 6.78 -3.41 -4.35
N ASP A 132 6.57 -4.67 -4.72
CA ASP A 132 7.37 -5.35 -5.75
C ASP A 132 7.02 -4.83 -7.16
N GLN A 133 7.40 -3.58 -7.45
CA GLN A 133 7.11 -2.94 -8.74
C GLN A 133 7.76 -3.67 -9.91
N LEU A 134 8.97 -4.19 -9.72
CA LEU A 134 9.66 -4.95 -10.78
C LEU A 134 8.91 -6.23 -11.09
N GLY A 135 8.48 -6.97 -10.07
CA GLY A 135 7.66 -8.16 -10.22
C GLY A 135 6.34 -7.87 -10.93
N MET A 136 5.70 -6.73 -10.64
CA MET A 136 4.50 -6.27 -11.35
C MET A 136 4.78 -6.08 -12.84
N LEU A 137 5.81 -5.32 -13.20
CA LEU A 137 6.17 -5.03 -14.59
C LEU A 137 6.55 -6.29 -15.37
N MET A 138 7.23 -7.25 -14.73
CA MET A 138 7.57 -8.54 -15.34
C MET A 138 6.32 -9.39 -15.59
N GLN A 139 5.40 -9.49 -14.63
CA GLN A 139 4.14 -10.23 -14.78
C GLN A 139 3.27 -9.62 -15.89
N LEU A 140 3.23 -8.30 -16.00
CA LEU A 140 2.51 -7.59 -17.06
C LEU A 140 3.20 -7.72 -18.42
N GLY A 141 4.49 -8.14 -18.47
CA GLY A 141 5.25 -8.33 -19.69
C GLY A 141 5.92 -7.06 -20.23
N HIS A 142 6.02 -6.02 -19.41
CA HIS A 142 6.69 -4.76 -19.78
C HIS A 142 8.21 -4.82 -19.60
N VAL A 143 8.69 -5.71 -18.71
CA VAL A 143 10.11 -5.92 -18.44
C VAL A 143 10.41 -7.42 -18.52
N ALA A 144 11.50 -7.77 -19.18
CA ALA A 144 11.96 -9.15 -19.24
C ALA A 144 12.53 -9.59 -17.87
N PRO A 145 12.29 -10.84 -17.43
CA PRO A 145 12.98 -11.38 -16.27
C PRO A 145 14.50 -11.32 -16.43
N PRO A 146 15.26 -11.10 -15.35
CA PRO A 146 16.72 -11.16 -15.41
C PRO A 146 17.17 -12.55 -15.90
N ALA A 147 18.21 -12.57 -16.75
CA ALA A 147 18.80 -13.82 -17.21
C ALA A 147 19.27 -14.65 -16.00
N ARG A 148 18.91 -15.92 -15.96
CA ARG A 148 19.47 -16.83 -14.94
C ARG A 148 20.97 -16.92 -15.14
N PRO A 149 21.79 -16.73 -14.09
CA PRO A 149 23.22 -17.04 -14.16
C PRO A 149 23.40 -18.47 -14.62
N ALA A 150 24.37 -18.72 -15.51
CA ALA A 150 24.76 -20.08 -15.83
C ALA A 150 25.15 -20.85 -14.54
N PRO A 151 24.81 -22.14 -14.42
CA PRO A 151 25.23 -22.92 -13.27
C PRO A 151 26.76 -22.85 -13.16
N VAL A 152 27.23 -22.46 -11.96
CA VAL A 152 28.66 -22.50 -11.67
C VAL A 152 29.04 -23.98 -11.68
N SER A 153 29.82 -24.37 -12.70
CA SER A 153 30.41 -25.71 -12.74
C SER A 153 31.36 -25.86 -11.56
N ALA A 154 31.09 -26.84 -10.71
CA ALA A 154 31.96 -27.21 -9.58
C ALA A 154 33.30 -27.77 -10.05
#